data_8a1b3496e3684687d828ef4da8d52f9f
#
_entry.id   8a1b3496e3684687d828ef4da8d52f9f
#
_cell.length_a   1.000
_cell.length_b   1.000
_cell.length_c   1.000
_cell.angle_alpha   90.00
_cell.angle_beta   90.00
_cell.angle_gamma   90.00
#
_symmetry.space_group_name_H-M   'P 1'
#
loop_
_entity.id
_entity.type
_entity.pdbx_description
1 polymer ?
#
loop_
_entity_poly.entity_id
_entity_poly.type
_entity_poly.pdbx_seq_one_letter_code
_entity_poly.pdbx_strand_id
1 'polypeptide(L)'
;MMQSITSKALVLYNRNFREDDKLVKIFTEQAGKRMFFVKHATNSKLSPVIQPLTLANLLMKVNDDGLSYIQDYQDVQPFTRINSDLFIMAYATYVAALADASIPDSQPDAALFAFLTKTLELMEDGLDHEILTNI
;
A
#
# COMPACT_ATOMS: atom_id res chain seq x y z
N MET A 1 16.81 12.86 8.91
CA MET A 1 15.92 13.55 9.83
C MET A 1 14.51 12.99 9.71
N MET A 2 13.89 12.64 10.82
CA MET A 2 12.55 12.06 10.81
C MET A 2 11.48 13.13 10.96
N GLN A 3 10.41 12.98 10.21
CA GLN A 3 9.29 13.92 10.21
C GLN A 3 7.97 13.16 10.39
N SER A 4 7.13 13.62 11.30
CA SER A 4 5.79 13.04 11.49
C SER A 4 4.84 13.62 10.45
N ILE A 5 4.16 12.72 9.73
CA ILE A 5 3.22 13.09 8.66
C ILE A 5 1.99 12.20 8.77
N THR A 6 0.82 12.76 8.48
CA THR A 6 -0.41 12.00 8.28
C THR A 6 -0.74 12.00 6.80
N SER A 7 -0.99 10.82 6.23
CA SER A 7 -1.27 10.71 4.80
C SER A 7 -2.11 9.49 4.49
N LYS A 8 -2.91 9.57 3.44
CA LYS A 8 -3.45 8.38 2.81
C LYS A 8 -2.30 7.56 2.26
N ALA A 9 -2.41 6.26 2.36
CA ALA A 9 -1.34 5.35 1.99
C ALA A 9 -1.90 4.04 1.49
N LEU A 10 -1.22 3.48 0.48
CA LEU A 10 -1.53 2.19 -0.11
C LEU A 10 -0.34 1.27 0.08
N VAL A 11 -0.56 0.13 0.71
CA VAL A 11 0.49 -0.89 0.87
C VAL A 11 0.67 -1.61 -0.46
N LEU A 12 1.87 -1.57 -1.02
CA LEU A 12 2.18 -2.22 -2.28
C LEU A 12 2.59 -3.68 -2.06
N TYR A 13 3.47 -3.92 -1.12
CA TYR A 13 3.88 -5.28 -0.75
C TYR A 13 4.55 -5.28 0.62
N ASN A 14 4.68 -6.46 1.21
CA ASN A 14 5.52 -6.67 2.39
C ASN A 14 6.44 -7.87 2.14
N ARG A 15 7.51 -7.93 2.91
CA ARG A 15 8.42 -9.08 2.89
C ARG A 15 8.98 -9.32 4.28
N ASN A 16 9.32 -10.55 4.56
CA ASN A 16 9.92 -10.93 5.82
C ASN A 16 11.32 -10.33 5.95
N PHE A 17 11.63 -9.90 7.16
CA PHE A 17 12.94 -9.37 7.51
C PHE A 17 13.24 -9.82 8.94
N ARG A 18 14.27 -10.66 9.11
CA ARG A 18 14.54 -11.36 10.37
C ARG A 18 13.36 -12.27 10.74
N GLU A 19 13.24 -12.65 12.02
CA GLU A 19 12.28 -13.68 12.44
C GLU A 19 10.82 -13.25 12.26
N ASP A 20 10.42 -12.17 12.91
CA ASP A 20 9.02 -11.72 12.94
C ASP A 20 8.87 -10.27 12.47
N ASP A 21 9.93 -9.68 11.95
CA ASP A 21 9.89 -8.31 11.44
C ASP A 21 9.56 -8.31 9.96
N LYS A 22 9.01 -7.19 9.48
CA LYS A 22 8.70 -7.04 8.07
C LYS A 22 9.18 -5.70 7.53
N LEU A 23 9.55 -5.72 6.27
CA LEU A 23 9.71 -4.52 5.47
C LEU A 23 8.48 -4.36 4.61
N VAL A 24 7.88 -3.18 4.65
CA VAL A 24 6.60 -2.90 3.98
C VAL A 24 6.80 -1.72 3.05
N LYS A 25 6.56 -1.95 1.76
CA LYS A 25 6.62 -0.88 0.76
C LYS A 25 5.26 -0.23 0.69
N ILE A 26 5.22 1.07 0.97
CA ILE A 26 3.98 1.82 1.02
C ILE A 26 4.08 3.04 0.12
N PHE A 27 3.07 3.22 -0.73
CA PHE A 27 2.92 4.43 -1.53
C PHE A 27 2.03 5.40 -0.76
N THR A 28 2.63 6.49 -0.30
CA THR A 28 1.92 7.52 0.46
C THR A 28 1.61 8.71 -0.45
N GLU A 29 0.42 9.29 -0.26
CA GLU A 29 0.01 10.44 -1.06
C GLU A 29 0.90 11.65 -0.81
N GLN A 30 1.29 11.89 0.44
CA GLN A 30 2.01 13.10 0.84
C GLN A 30 3.53 12.97 0.79
N ALA A 31 4.06 11.76 0.92
CA ALA A 31 5.50 11.55 1.05
C ALA A 31 6.06 10.57 0.00
N GLY A 32 5.23 10.15 -0.95
CA GLY A 32 5.67 9.25 -2.00
C GLY A 32 5.83 7.80 -1.54
N LYS A 33 6.55 7.03 -2.31
CA LYS A 33 6.78 5.62 -2.08
C LYS A 33 7.95 5.46 -1.11
N ARG A 34 7.77 4.69 -0.03
CA ARG A 34 8.79 4.53 1.00
C ARG A 34 8.77 3.13 1.58
N MET A 35 9.92 2.71 2.10
CA MET A 35 10.06 1.43 2.79
C MET A 35 9.89 1.66 4.30
N PHE A 36 9.00 0.89 4.91
CA PHE A 36 8.70 0.95 6.34
C PHE A 36 9.18 -0.31 7.04
N PHE A 37 9.64 -0.14 8.28
CA PHE A 37 10.03 -1.26 9.13
C PHE A 37 8.93 -1.49 10.16
N VAL A 38 8.47 -2.75 10.28
CA VAL A 38 7.47 -3.15 11.27
C VAL A 38 8.04 -4.27 12.11
N LYS A 39 8.28 -3.98 13.38
CA LYS A 39 8.82 -4.93 14.36
C LYS A 39 7.69 -5.81 14.90
N HIS A 40 7.97 -7.10 15.06
CA HIS A 40 7.00 -8.07 15.59
C HIS A 40 5.68 -8.04 14.83
N ALA A 41 5.76 -8.08 13.53
CA ALA A 41 4.63 -7.80 12.63
C ALA A 41 3.44 -8.71 12.86
N THR A 42 3.66 -9.99 13.17
CA THR A 42 2.57 -10.96 13.35
C THR A 42 1.67 -10.60 14.53
N ASN A 43 2.25 -10.09 15.62
CA ASN A 43 1.52 -9.76 16.85
C ASN A 43 1.34 -8.25 17.03
N SER A 44 1.65 -7.46 16.02
CA SER A 44 1.56 -6.01 16.09
C SER A 44 0.11 -5.55 15.88
N LYS A 45 -0.25 -4.43 16.51
CA LYS A 45 -1.51 -3.73 16.19
C LYS A 45 -1.54 -3.28 14.73
N LEU A 46 -0.39 -3.23 14.06
CA LEU A 46 -0.28 -2.83 12.67
C LEU A 46 -0.57 -3.98 11.68
N SER A 47 -0.71 -5.21 12.17
CA SER A 47 -0.92 -6.37 11.32
C SER A 47 -2.03 -6.19 10.28
N PRO A 48 -3.21 -5.63 10.61
CA PRO A 48 -4.26 -5.44 9.61
C PRO A 48 -3.90 -4.45 8.51
N VAL A 49 -3.04 -3.46 8.80
CA VAL A 49 -2.77 -2.38 7.85
C VAL A 49 -1.58 -2.65 6.94
N ILE A 50 -0.74 -3.63 7.28
CA ILE A 50 0.47 -3.91 6.49
C ILE A 50 0.27 -4.99 5.43
N GLN A 51 -0.95 -5.47 5.26
CA GLN A 51 -1.25 -6.45 4.21
C GLN A 51 -1.20 -5.79 2.83
N PRO A 52 -0.73 -6.51 1.80
CA PRO A 52 -0.68 -5.95 0.45
C PRO A 52 -2.04 -5.44 -0.02
N LEU A 53 -2.03 -4.37 -0.77
CA LEU A 53 -3.22 -3.74 -1.35
C LEU A 53 -4.23 -3.28 -0.29
N THR A 54 -3.73 -2.81 0.84
CA THR A 54 -4.56 -2.19 1.89
C THR A 54 -4.41 -0.69 1.83
N LEU A 55 -5.53 0.01 1.83
CA LEU A 55 -5.58 1.47 1.85
C LEU A 55 -5.93 1.94 3.26
N ALA A 56 -5.23 2.94 3.76
CA ALA A 56 -5.48 3.48 5.09
C ALA A 56 -4.94 4.89 5.22
N ASN A 57 -5.38 5.60 6.25
CA ASN A 57 -4.74 6.83 6.67
C ASN A 57 -3.70 6.48 7.73
N LEU A 58 -2.46 6.85 7.48
CA LEU A 58 -1.34 6.52 8.37
C LEU A 58 -0.80 7.77 9.04
N LEU A 59 -0.60 7.67 10.35
CA LEU A 59 0.31 8.56 11.07
C LEU A 59 1.67 7.88 11.06
N MET A 60 2.66 8.55 10.47
CA MET A 60 3.95 7.92 10.22
C MET A 60 5.10 8.85 10.53
N LYS A 61 6.24 8.25 10.84
CA LYS A 61 7.52 8.94 10.88
C LYS A 61 8.28 8.61 9.60
N VAL A 62 8.48 9.62 8.78
CA VAL A 62 9.16 9.50 7.50
C VAL A 62 10.63 9.85 7.68
N ASN A 63 11.49 8.98 7.18
CA ASN A 63 12.94 9.16 7.23
C ASN A 63 13.48 9.19 5.81
N ASP A 64 14.10 10.30 5.42
CA ASP A 64 14.65 10.46 4.07
C ASP A 64 15.91 9.64 3.84
N ASP A 65 16.60 9.26 4.92
CA ASP A 65 17.88 8.57 4.84
C ASP A 65 17.79 7.07 5.16
N GLY A 66 16.58 6.53 5.30
CA GLY A 66 16.43 5.13 5.67
C GLY A 66 15.00 4.70 5.81
N LEU A 67 14.79 3.73 6.69
CA LEU A 67 13.46 3.16 6.91
C LEU A 67 12.55 4.12 7.66
N SER A 68 11.30 4.14 7.26
CA SER A 68 10.24 4.90 7.91
C SER A 68 9.42 3.99 8.84
N TYR A 69 8.56 4.58 9.66
CA TYR A 69 7.82 3.83 10.67
C TYR A 69 6.35 4.27 10.71
N ILE A 70 5.46 3.31 10.91
CA ILE A 70 4.04 3.57 11.12
C ILE A 70 3.82 3.76 12.62
N GLN A 71 3.25 4.90 13.01
CA GLN A 71 2.92 5.17 14.41
C GLN A 71 1.50 4.76 14.75
N ASP A 72 0.55 5.03 13.85
CA ASP A 72 -0.86 4.74 14.04
C ASP A 72 -1.57 4.74 12.69
N TYR A 73 -2.84 4.30 12.68
CA TYR A 73 -3.62 4.25 11.46
C TYR A 73 -5.10 4.44 11.75
N GLN A 74 -5.83 4.88 10.72
CA GLN A 74 -7.27 5.02 10.74
C GLN A 74 -7.84 4.66 9.37
N ASP A 75 -9.13 4.38 9.34
CA ASP A 75 -9.87 4.17 8.10
C ASP A 75 -9.26 3.10 7.21
N VAL A 76 -8.93 1.95 7.81
CA VAL A 76 -8.38 0.82 7.07
C VAL A 76 -9.43 0.28 6.11
N GLN A 77 -9.08 0.24 4.84
CA GLN A 77 -9.94 -0.29 3.78
C GLN A 77 -9.22 -1.47 3.13
N PRO A 78 -9.51 -2.69 3.57
CA PRO A 78 -9.02 -3.87 2.87
C PRO A 78 -9.86 -4.08 1.61
N PHE A 79 -9.21 -4.47 0.53
CA PHE A 79 -9.93 -4.81 -0.71
C PHE A 79 -10.31 -6.29 -0.67
N THR A 80 -11.43 -6.58 -0.02
CA THR A 80 -11.87 -7.95 0.27
C THR A 80 -12.10 -8.76 -0.99
N ARG A 81 -12.76 -8.17 -1.98
CA ARG A 81 -13.06 -8.84 -3.24
C ARG A 81 -11.79 -9.11 -4.04
N ILE A 82 -10.87 -8.13 -4.09
CA ILE A 82 -9.58 -8.30 -4.75
C ILE A 82 -8.82 -9.46 -4.12
N ASN A 83 -8.84 -9.55 -2.80
CA ASN A 83 -8.08 -10.57 -2.07
C ASN A 83 -8.74 -11.95 -2.08
N SER A 84 -10.02 -12.04 -2.48
CA SER A 84 -10.74 -13.31 -2.54
C SER A 84 -10.84 -13.93 -3.94
N ASP A 85 -10.51 -13.17 -4.98
CA ASP A 85 -10.55 -13.63 -6.36
C ASP A 85 -9.14 -13.64 -6.95
N LEU A 86 -8.66 -14.83 -7.30
CA LEU A 86 -7.29 -15.02 -7.79
C LEU A 86 -6.97 -14.20 -9.03
N PHE A 87 -7.91 -14.07 -9.97
CA PHE A 87 -7.68 -13.30 -11.18
C PHE A 87 -7.58 -11.81 -10.88
N ILE A 88 -8.50 -11.30 -10.07
CA ILE A 88 -8.52 -9.89 -9.71
C ILE A 88 -7.27 -9.55 -8.88
N MET A 89 -6.92 -10.42 -7.94
CA MET A 89 -5.73 -10.24 -7.11
C MET A 89 -4.45 -10.21 -7.95
N ALA A 90 -4.34 -11.13 -8.91
CA ALA A 90 -3.17 -11.18 -9.79
C ALA A 90 -3.07 -9.92 -10.64
N TYR A 91 -4.19 -9.43 -11.16
CA TYR A 91 -4.22 -8.21 -11.96
C TYR A 91 -3.89 -6.98 -11.10
N ALA A 92 -4.47 -6.89 -9.92
CA ALA A 92 -4.19 -5.79 -8.99
C ALA A 92 -2.73 -5.77 -8.55
N THR A 93 -2.16 -6.95 -8.28
CA THR A 93 -0.74 -7.09 -7.93
C THR A 93 0.16 -6.63 -9.07
N TYR A 94 -0.21 -6.98 -10.30
CA TYR A 94 0.52 -6.53 -11.49
C TYR A 94 0.47 -5.01 -11.65
N VAL A 95 -0.71 -4.42 -11.47
CA VAL A 95 -0.87 -2.96 -11.54
C VAL A 95 -0.03 -2.26 -10.47
N ALA A 96 -0.05 -2.80 -9.24
CA ALA A 96 0.77 -2.26 -8.16
C ALA A 96 2.27 -2.38 -8.46
N ALA A 97 2.70 -3.50 -9.04
CA ALA A 97 4.10 -3.71 -9.41
C ALA A 97 4.53 -2.74 -10.52
N LEU A 98 3.68 -2.48 -11.49
CA LEU A 98 3.95 -1.49 -12.53
C LEU A 98 4.11 -0.09 -11.94
N ALA A 99 3.22 0.27 -11.02
CA ALA A 99 3.31 1.56 -10.33
C ALA A 99 4.62 1.65 -9.55
N ASP A 100 4.98 0.60 -8.82
CA ASP A 100 6.24 0.57 -8.06
C ASP A 100 7.45 0.75 -8.97
N ALA A 101 7.47 0.08 -10.12
CA ALA A 101 8.58 0.18 -11.07
C ALA A 101 8.65 1.54 -11.77
N SER A 102 7.52 2.24 -11.89
CA SER A 102 7.42 3.48 -12.66
C SER A 102 7.68 4.73 -11.84
N ILE A 103 7.61 4.65 -10.51
CA ILE A 103 7.69 5.81 -9.63
C ILE A 103 9.03 5.81 -8.90
N PRO A 104 9.79 6.92 -8.93
CA PRO A 104 10.96 7.05 -8.08
C PRO A 104 10.59 7.04 -6.59
N ASP A 105 11.45 6.49 -5.76
CA ASP A 105 11.24 6.50 -4.31
C ASP A 105 11.23 7.93 -3.77
N SER A 106 10.42 8.13 -2.73
CA SER A 106 10.38 9.35 -1.94
C SER A 106 9.91 10.60 -2.71
N GLN A 107 9.27 10.40 -3.87
CA GLN A 107 8.70 11.52 -4.63
C GLN A 107 7.18 11.46 -4.59
N PRO A 108 6.51 12.45 -3.99
CA PRO A 108 5.05 12.50 -4.01
C PRO A 108 4.52 12.62 -5.43
N ASP A 109 3.48 11.87 -5.73
CA ASP A 109 2.75 11.95 -6.99
C ASP A 109 1.28 11.74 -6.69
N ALA A 110 0.60 12.82 -6.34
CA ALA A 110 -0.80 12.77 -5.93
C ALA A 110 -1.71 12.30 -7.05
N ALA A 111 -1.40 12.66 -8.30
CA ALA A 111 -2.21 12.25 -9.46
C ALA A 111 -2.11 10.74 -9.67
N LEU A 112 -0.92 10.19 -9.59
CA LEU A 112 -0.72 8.75 -9.75
C LEU A 112 -1.31 7.98 -8.57
N PHE A 113 -1.18 8.52 -7.35
CA PHE A 113 -1.81 7.93 -6.17
C PHE A 113 -3.33 7.84 -6.36
N ALA A 114 -3.95 8.94 -6.79
CA ALA A 114 -5.39 8.97 -7.04
C ALA A 114 -5.79 8.00 -8.14
N PHE A 115 -5.04 7.92 -9.21
CA PHE A 115 -5.30 6.99 -10.31
C PHE A 115 -5.23 5.55 -9.84
N LEU A 116 -4.18 5.19 -9.11
CA LEU A 116 -3.99 3.82 -8.64
C LEU A 116 -5.07 3.41 -7.64
N THR A 117 -5.37 4.27 -6.67
CA THR A 117 -6.41 3.97 -5.68
C THR A 117 -7.78 3.88 -6.32
N LYS A 118 -8.10 4.76 -7.26
CA LYS A 118 -9.36 4.72 -8.00
C LYS A 118 -9.48 3.43 -8.81
N THR A 119 -8.41 3.00 -9.45
CA THR A 119 -8.39 1.75 -10.21
C THR A 119 -8.70 0.56 -9.30
N LEU A 120 -8.06 0.50 -8.13
CA LEU A 120 -8.28 -0.59 -7.18
C LEU A 120 -9.71 -0.55 -6.62
N GLU A 121 -10.24 0.63 -6.33
CA GLU A 121 -11.62 0.77 -5.88
C GLU A 121 -12.62 0.28 -6.93
N LEU A 122 -12.40 0.59 -8.19
CA LEU A 122 -13.25 0.11 -9.28
C LEU A 122 -13.18 -1.41 -9.41
N MET A 123 -12.01 -2.00 -9.23
CA MET A 123 -11.86 -3.46 -9.23
C MET A 123 -12.61 -4.08 -8.04
N GLU A 124 -12.51 -3.46 -6.87
CA GLU A 124 -13.18 -3.93 -5.65
C GLU A 124 -14.71 -3.83 -5.75
N ASP A 125 -15.21 -2.76 -6.35
CA ASP A 125 -16.65 -2.55 -6.52
C ASP A 125 -17.26 -3.45 -7.59
N GLY A 126 -16.41 -4.22 -8.27
CA GLY A 126 -16.86 -5.19 -9.26
C GLY A 126 -17.13 -4.55 -10.60
N LEU A 127 -16.06 -4.00 -11.21
CA LEU A 127 -16.08 -3.89 -12.66
C LEU A 127 -16.58 -5.22 -13.17
N ASP A 128 -17.71 -5.17 -13.85
CA ASP A 128 -18.34 -6.36 -14.40
C ASP A 128 -17.30 -7.15 -15.16
N HIS A 129 -17.26 -8.45 -14.93
CA HIS A 129 -16.33 -9.35 -15.61
C HIS A 129 -16.39 -9.17 -17.14
N GLU A 130 -17.56 -8.83 -17.67
CA GLU A 130 -17.73 -8.53 -19.10
C GLU A 130 -16.93 -7.29 -19.53
N ILE A 131 -16.92 -6.25 -18.70
CA ILE A 131 -16.16 -5.04 -19.03
C ILE A 131 -14.66 -5.33 -19.03
N LEU A 132 -14.18 -6.09 -18.07
CA LEU A 132 -12.78 -6.45 -17.99
C LEU A 132 -12.32 -7.35 -19.14
N THR A 133 -13.20 -8.23 -19.63
CA THR A 133 -12.86 -9.13 -20.73
C THR A 133 -12.95 -8.47 -22.09
N ASN A 134 -13.65 -7.35 -22.22
CA ASN A 134 -13.81 -6.63 -23.47
C ASN A 134 -12.86 -5.44 -23.65
N ILE A 135 -12.00 -5.23 -22.69
CA ILE A 135 -10.95 -4.24 -22.80
C ILE A 135 -9.69 -4.89 -23.33
#